data_07b7953bc3f08b3f3a90e750cfe8a4f3
#
_entry.id   07b7953bc3f08b3f3a90e750cfe8a4f3
#
_cell.length_a   1.000
_cell.length_b   1.000
_cell.length_c   1.000
_cell.angle_alpha   90.00
_cell.angle_beta   90.00
_cell.angle_gamma   90.00
#
_symmetry.space_group_name_H-M   'P 1'
#
loop_
_entity.id
_entity.type
_entity.pdbx_description
1 polymer ?
#
loop_
_entity_poly.entity_id
_entity_poly.type
_entity_poly.pdbx_seq_one_letter_code
_entity_poly.pdbx_strand_id
1 'polypeptide(L)'
;INSESLSEVLEIEKAAKRFNKVVDIGLRLNPDTDAETLKQISTGKSENKFGVDKKTFVKIINLMKQSKFINIKCLSVHIGSQILNHKPYEKMLNVLDKLLKNLDYKFEIIDLGGGMGINYDNRTKKLNYTKYKKSIKNV
;
A
#
# COMPACT_ATOMS: atom_id res chain seq x y z
N ILE A 1 1.84 5.43 12.06
CA ILE A 1 1.08 6.34 11.15
C ILE A 1 1.38 5.93 9.72
N ASN A 2 0.34 5.75 8.89
CA ASN A 2 0.51 5.59 7.44
C ASN A 2 0.26 6.93 6.74
N SER A 3 1.24 7.42 6.00
CA SER A 3 1.16 8.64 5.22
C SER A 3 0.72 8.35 3.79
N GLU A 4 -0.03 9.25 3.21
CA GLU A 4 -0.60 9.12 1.86
C GLU A 4 -0.14 10.23 0.90
N SER A 5 0.77 11.11 1.36
CA SER A 5 1.31 12.19 0.52
C SER A 5 2.71 12.63 0.97
N LEU A 6 3.43 13.30 0.07
CA LEU A 6 4.72 13.94 0.40
C LEU A 6 4.54 15.03 1.45
N SER A 7 3.46 15.80 1.38
CA SER A 7 3.19 16.89 2.34
C SER A 7 3.01 16.36 3.76
N GLU A 8 2.28 15.25 3.94
CA GLU A 8 2.15 14.60 5.26
C GLU A 8 3.49 14.15 5.80
N VAL A 9 4.32 13.47 4.98
CA VAL A 9 5.65 13.02 5.41
C VAL A 9 6.52 14.19 5.86
N LEU A 10 6.49 15.32 5.13
CA LEU A 10 7.25 16.53 5.49
C LEU A 10 6.73 17.19 6.78
N GLU A 11 5.42 17.22 7.00
CA GLU A 11 4.86 17.75 8.26
C GLU A 11 5.19 16.85 9.46
N ILE A 12 5.18 15.53 9.27
CA ILE A 12 5.61 14.59 10.32
C ILE A 12 7.10 14.81 10.61
N GLU A 13 7.94 14.96 9.59
CA GLU A 13 9.37 15.22 9.77
C GLU A 13 9.62 16.52 10.53
N LYS A 14 8.89 17.59 10.19
CA LYS A 14 8.96 18.87 10.87
C LYS A 14 8.57 18.75 12.36
N ALA A 15 7.49 18.02 12.64
CA ALA A 15 7.09 17.75 14.02
C ALA A 15 8.15 16.90 14.76
N ALA A 16 8.68 15.85 14.12
CA ALA A 16 9.72 15.00 14.68
C ALA A 16 10.99 15.78 15.04
N LYS A 17 11.42 16.68 14.15
CA LYS A 17 12.53 17.63 14.40
C LYS A 17 12.26 18.53 15.60
N ARG A 18 11.06 19.12 15.67
CA ARG A 18 10.67 20.01 16.79
C ARG A 18 10.74 19.30 18.14
N PHE A 19 10.35 18.04 18.20
CA PHE A 19 10.38 17.23 19.43
C PHE A 19 11.68 16.45 19.63
N ASN A 20 12.63 16.58 18.70
CA ASN A 20 13.89 15.82 18.66
C ASN A 20 13.66 14.32 18.83
N LYS A 21 12.70 13.77 18.09
CA LYS A 21 12.34 12.32 18.12
C LYS A 21 12.39 11.71 16.74
N VAL A 22 12.86 10.48 16.68
CA VAL A 22 12.74 9.65 15.47
C VAL A 22 11.35 9.04 15.43
N VAL A 23 10.70 9.08 14.26
CA VAL A 23 9.35 8.58 14.06
C VAL A 23 9.35 7.49 12.98
N ASP A 24 8.78 6.34 13.33
CA ASP A 24 8.52 5.26 12.39
C ASP A 24 7.17 5.49 11.69
N ILE A 25 7.18 5.48 10.36
CA ILE A 25 5.97 5.69 9.55
C ILE A 25 5.79 4.58 8.52
N GLY A 26 4.56 4.43 8.04
CA GLY A 26 4.23 3.73 6.81
C GLY A 26 4.03 4.73 5.68
N LEU A 27 4.27 4.30 4.46
CA LEU A 27 3.94 5.06 3.26
C LEU A 27 3.00 4.22 2.39
N ARG A 28 1.83 4.80 2.06
CA ARG A 28 0.82 4.11 1.25
C ARG A 28 1.06 4.33 -0.22
N LEU A 29 1.33 3.24 -0.91
CA LEU A 29 1.42 3.19 -2.37
C LEU A 29 0.02 2.99 -2.98
N ASN A 30 -0.30 3.75 -4.01
CA ASN A 30 -1.36 3.41 -4.94
C ASN A 30 -0.76 2.49 -6.03
N PRO A 31 -1.14 1.20 -6.09
CA PRO A 31 -0.54 0.24 -7.03
C PRO A 31 -1.10 0.36 -8.44
N ASP A 32 -2.04 1.27 -8.69
CA ASP A 32 -2.77 1.44 -9.96
C ASP A 32 -3.36 0.12 -10.49
N THR A 33 -4.02 -0.60 -9.60
CA THR A 33 -4.67 -1.89 -9.92
C THR A 33 -6.17 -1.79 -9.71
N ASP A 34 -6.93 -2.30 -10.69
CA ASP A 34 -8.39 -2.38 -10.57
C ASP A 34 -8.79 -3.54 -9.65
N ALA A 35 -9.51 -3.21 -8.60
CA ALA A 35 -10.07 -4.18 -7.66
C ALA A 35 -11.27 -4.97 -8.23
N GLU A 36 -11.76 -4.60 -9.43
CA GLU A 36 -12.94 -5.20 -10.05
C GLU A 36 -14.19 -5.10 -9.14
N THR A 37 -14.29 -4.01 -8.37
CA THR A 37 -15.38 -3.70 -7.45
C THR A 37 -16.17 -2.47 -7.92
N LEU A 38 -17.19 -2.08 -7.16
CA LEU A 38 -17.93 -0.84 -7.43
C LEU A 38 -16.97 0.36 -7.41
N LYS A 39 -17.14 1.29 -8.37
CA LYS A 39 -16.25 2.48 -8.49
C LYS A 39 -16.10 3.28 -7.20
N GLN A 40 -17.19 3.36 -6.40
CA GLN A 40 -17.20 4.12 -5.15
C GLN A 40 -16.31 3.53 -4.04
N ILE A 41 -16.01 2.24 -4.11
CA ILE A 41 -15.24 1.52 -3.08
C ILE A 41 -13.87 1.01 -3.58
N SER A 42 -13.54 1.26 -4.85
CA SER A 42 -12.21 1.00 -5.41
C SER A 42 -11.23 2.08 -4.95
N THR A 43 -10.05 1.70 -4.50
CA THR A 43 -9.00 2.62 -4.01
C THR A 43 -7.63 2.38 -4.64
N GLY A 44 -7.54 1.43 -5.57
CA GLY A 44 -6.28 0.98 -6.14
C GLY A 44 -5.96 1.52 -7.53
N LYS A 45 -6.82 2.35 -8.14
CA LYS A 45 -6.57 2.94 -9.46
C LYS A 45 -5.85 4.29 -9.35
N SER A 46 -5.15 4.70 -10.40
CA SER A 46 -4.44 5.98 -10.48
C SER A 46 -5.37 7.20 -10.29
N GLU A 47 -6.62 7.09 -10.72
CA GLU A 47 -7.67 8.11 -10.55
C GLU A 47 -8.19 8.23 -9.11
N ASN A 48 -7.84 7.28 -8.24
CA ASN A 48 -8.27 7.29 -6.85
C ASN A 48 -7.36 8.19 -6.01
N LYS A 49 -7.96 8.90 -5.07
CA LYS A 49 -7.31 9.91 -4.21
C LYS A 49 -6.42 9.35 -3.09
N PHE A 50 -6.35 8.04 -2.91
CA PHE A 50 -5.65 7.41 -1.78
C PHE A 50 -4.27 6.88 -2.16
N GLY A 51 -3.29 7.21 -1.31
CA GLY A 51 -1.90 6.81 -1.50
C GLY A 51 -1.18 7.60 -2.58
N VAL A 52 0.12 7.43 -2.67
CA VAL A 52 0.97 8.07 -3.68
C VAL A 52 1.21 7.14 -4.88
N ASP A 53 1.36 7.71 -6.06
CA ASP A 53 1.79 6.97 -7.24
C ASP A 53 3.23 6.43 -7.09
N LYS A 54 3.60 5.47 -7.92
CA LYS A 54 4.89 4.79 -7.86
C LYS A 54 6.09 5.75 -7.96
N LYS A 55 6.02 6.78 -8.81
CA LYS A 55 7.11 7.76 -9.00
C LYS A 55 7.28 8.61 -7.75
N THR A 56 6.18 9.09 -7.21
CA THR A 56 6.15 9.87 -5.96
C THR A 56 6.61 9.01 -4.78
N PHE A 57 6.21 7.73 -4.72
CA PHE A 57 6.66 6.78 -3.69
C PHE A 57 8.18 6.67 -3.66
N VAL A 58 8.80 6.38 -4.81
CA VAL A 58 10.27 6.28 -4.92
C VAL A 58 10.95 7.58 -4.55
N LYS A 59 10.39 8.73 -4.97
CA LYS A 59 10.91 10.06 -4.60
C LYS A 59 10.90 10.28 -3.09
N ILE A 60 9.80 9.92 -2.41
CA ILE A 60 9.69 10.06 -0.94
C ILE A 60 10.71 9.15 -0.23
N ILE A 61 10.83 7.89 -0.65
CA ILE A 61 11.82 6.96 -0.08
C ILE A 61 13.23 7.54 -0.20
N ASN A 62 13.62 8.01 -1.38
CA ASN A 62 14.97 8.56 -1.60
C ASN A 62 15.20 9.85 -0.79
N LEU A 63 14.20 10.67 -0.61
CA LEU A 63 14.28 11.88 0.22
C LEU A 63 14.46 11.51 1.70
N MET A 64 13.66 10.55 2.20
CA MET A 64 13.67 10.18 3.62
C MET A 64 14.84 9.28 4.01
N LYS A 65 15.53 8.62 3.07
CA LYS A 65 16.82 7.94 3.35
C LYS A 65 17.86 8.85 4.02
N GLN A 66 17.77 10.15 3.78
CA GLN A 66 18.68 11.14 4.35
C GLN A 66 18.16 11.79 5.63
N SER A 67 16.94 11.51 6.02
CA SER A 67 16.34 12.05 7.23
C SER A 67 16.89 11.33 8.48
N LYS A 68 17.23 12.12 9.51
CA LYS A 68 17.59 11.59 10.84
C LYS A 68 16.37 11.42 11.75
N PHE A 69 15.18 11.79 11.28
CA PHE A 69 13.97 11.89 12.11
C PHE A 69 12.83 11.01 11.61
N ILE A 70 12.93 10.47 10.38
CA ILE A 70 11.89 9.62 9.79
C ILE A 70 12.49 8.28 9.37
N ASN A 71 11.86 7.20 9.83
CA ASN A 71 12.09 5.85 9.31
C ASN A 71 10.82 5.38 8.60
N ILE A 72 10.88 5.10 7.31
CA ILE A 72 9.75 4.49 6.61
C ILE A 72 9.84 2.97 6.74
N LYS A 73 9.22 2.43 7.78
CA LYS A 73 9.29 0.98 8.09
C LYS A 73 8.26 0.14 7.35
N CYS A 74 7.16 0.75 6.95
CA CYS A 74 6.05 0.03 6.34
C CYS A 74 5.76 0.54 4.92
N LEU A 75 5.69 -0.39 3.97
CA LEU A 75 4.99 -0.17 2.71
C LEU A 75 3.57 -0.63 2.88
N SER A 76 2.60 0.24 2.67
CA SER A 76 1.19 -0.09 2.80
C SER A 76 0.47 0.07 1.46
N VAL A 77 -0.48 -0.80 1.18
CA VAL A 77 -1.38 -0.74 0.03
C VAL A 77 -2.80 -1.09 0.43
N HIS A 78 -3.78 -0.52 -0.26
CA HIS A 78 -5.18 -0.95 -0.13
C HIS A 78 -5.91 -0.69 -1.46
N ILE A 79 -6.40 -1.74 -2.10
CA ILE A 79 -6.95 -1.66 -3.46
C ILE A 79 -8.48 -1.51 -3.50
N GLY A 80 -9.16 -1.66 -2.38
CA GLY A 80 -10.61 -1.49 -2.30
C GLY A 80 -11.27 -2.43 -1.30
N SER A 81 -12.59 -2.42 -1.30
CA SER A 81 -13.43 -3.22 -0.40
C SER A 81 -14.33 -4.17 -1.19
N GLN A 82 -14.83 -5.21 -0.52
CA GLN A 82 -15.73 -6.23 -1.09
C GLN A 82 -15.15 -6.96 -2.30
N ILE A 83 -13.86 -7.29 -2.24
CA ILE A 83 -13.14 -8.01 -3.29
C ILE A 83 -13.40 -9.52 -3.12
N LEU A 84 -14.19 -10.10 -3.99
CA LEU A 84 -14.57 -11.52 -3.98
C LEU A 84 -13.70 -12.38 -4.89
N ASN A 85 -12.74 -11.77 -5.60
CA ASN A 85 -11.82 -12.46 -6.52
C ASN A 85 -10.36 -12.23 -6.08
N HIS A 86 -9.54 -13.27 -6.12
CA HIS A 86 -8.12 -13.18 -5.74
C HIS A 86 -7.24 -12.49 -6.80
N LYS A 87 -7.65 -12.43 -8.07
CA LYS A 87 -6.87 -11.85 -9.17
C LYS A 87 -6.44 -10.38 -8.97
N PRO A 88 -7.29 -9.48 -8.44
CA PRO A 88 -6.85 -8.12 -8.10
C PRO A 88 -5.66 -8.10 -7.14
N TYR A 89 -5.68 -8.99 -6.14
CA TYR A 89 -4.55 -9.12 -5.21
C TYR A 89 -3.28 -9.65 -5.90
N GLU A 90 -3.39 -10.61 -6.81
CA GLU A 90 -2.25 -11.08 -7.61
C GLU A 90 -1.65 -9.96 -8.46
N LYS A 91 -2.49 -9.13 -9.10
CA LYS A 91 -2.03 -7.96 -9.86
C LYS A 91 -1.28 -6.98 -8.96
N MET A 92 -1.85 -6.66 -7.79
CA MET A 92 -1.24 -5.79 -6.79
C MET A 92 0.12 -6.35 -6.33
N LEU A 93 0.18 -7.62 -5.96
CA LEU A 93 1.42 -8.28 -5.50
C LEU A 93 2.51 -8.25 -6.57
N ASN A 94 2.16 -8.46 -7.85
CA ASN A 94 3.11 -8.35 -8.96
C ASN A 94 3.66 -6.92 -9.12
N VAL A 95 2.86 -5.89 -8.84
CA VAL A 95 3.32 -4.49 -8.82
C VAL A 95 4.31 -4.26 -7.68
N LEU A 96 3.99 -4.78 -6.48
CA LEU A 96 4.86 -4.67 -5.31
C LEU A 96 6.18 -5.40 -5.52
N ASP A 97 6.15 -6.65 -6.03
CA ASP A 97 7.36 -7.43 -6.31
C ASP A 97 8.31 -6.68 -7.26
N LYS A 98 7.77 -6.15 -8.37
CA LYS A 98 8.54 -5.34 -9.32
C LYS A 98 9.09 -4.06 -8.69
N LEU A 99 8.33 -3.41 -7.83
CA LEU A 99 8.79 -2.21 -7.13
C LEU A 99 9.92 -2.55 -6.17
N LEU A 100 9.74 -3.56 -5.31
CA LEU A 100 10.69 -3.95 -4.28
C LEU A 100 12.01 -4.45 -4.86
N LYS A 101 11.98 -5.20 -5.96
CA LYS A 101 13.19 -5.65 -6.66
C LYS A 101 14.04 -4.52 -7.24
N ASN A 102 13.42 -3.39 -7.57
CA ASN A 102 14.09 -2.23 -8.18
C ASN A 102 14.34 -1.09 -7.18
N LEU A 103 13.89 -1.23 -5.94
CA LEU A 103 14.04 -0.20 -4.91
C LEU A 103 15.16 -0.61 -3.96
N ASP A 104 16.23 0.18 -3.91
CA ASP A 104 17.29 0.02 -2.90
C ASP A 104 16.81 0.52 -1.53
N TYR A 105 15.82 -0.18 -0.96
CA TYR A 105 15.24 0.09 0.36
C TYR A 105 14.58 -1.17 0.93
N LYS A 106 14.75 -1.41 2.24
CA LYS A 106 14.13 -2.55 2.92
C LYS A 106 13.06 -2.08 3.90
N PHE A 107 11.87 -2.61 3.75
CA PHE A 107 10.77 -2.40 4.69
C PHE A 107 10.77 -3.51 5.73
N GLU A 108 10.43 -3.18 6.98
CA GLU A 108 10.20 -4.17 8.03
C GLU A 108 8.81 -4.79 7.92
N ILE A 109 7.84 -4.04 7.37
CA ILE A 109 6.43 -4.41 7.27
C ILE A 109 5.93 -4.16 5.85
N ILE A 110 5.22 -5.13 5.29
CA ILE A 110 4.40 -4.97 4.10
C ILE A 110 2.94 -5.15 4.50
N ASP A 111 2.19 -4.04 4.53
CA ASP A 111 0.75 -4.04 4.81
C ASP A 111 -0.03 -4.14 3.50
N LEU A 112 -0.60 -5.30 3.24
CA LEU A 112 -1.36 -5.58 2.02
C LEU A 112 -2.79 -5.02 2.06
N GLY A 113 -3.14 -4.33 3.12
CA GLY A 113 -4.50 -3.84 3.35
C GLY A 113 -5.49 -4.97 3.65
N GLY A 114 -6.74 -4.67 3.44
CA GLY A 114 -7.84 -5.59 3.66
C GLY A 114 -8.76 -5.66 2.43
N GLY A 115 -10.06 -5.46 2.67
CA GLY A 115 -11.05 -5.37 1.61
C GLY A 115 -11.57 -6.70 1.08
N MET A 116 -11.21 -7.81 1.73
CA MET A 116 -11.75 -9.12 1.38
C MET A 116 -13.26 -9.13 1.56
N GLY A 117 -13.96 -9.49 0.48
CA GLY A 117 -15.41 -9.43 0.44
C GLY A 117 -16.08 -10.57 1.22
N ILE A 118 -17.21 -10.24 1.83
CA ILE A 118 -18.13 -11.19 2.45
C ILE A 118 -19.32 -11.42 1.54
N ASN A 119 -19.69 -12.66 1.39
CA ASN A 119 -20.89 -13.04 0.62
C ASN A 119 -22.12 -12.99 1.53
N TYR A 120 -22.85 -11.88 1.49
CA TYR A 120 -24.01 -11.65 2.35
C TYR A 120 -25.27 -12.43 1.94
N ASP A 121 -25.40 -12.77 0.66
CA ASP A 121 -26.63 -13.37 0.11
C ASP A 121 -26.46 -14.84 -0.29
N ASN A 122 -25.26 -15.39 -0.10
CA ASN A 122 -24.87 -16.74 -0.53
C ASN A 122 -24.99 -17.02 -2.05
N ARG A 123 -25.26 -15.99 -2.86
CA ARG A 123 -25.45 -16.12 -4.32
C ARG A 123 -24.15 -15.92 -5.12
N THR A 124 -23.16 -15.27 -4.53
CA THR A 124 -21.88 -14.96 -5.18
C THR A 124 -20.79 -15.93 -4.73
N LYS A 125 -19.75 -16.06 -5.53
CA LYS A 125 -18.57 -16.89 -5.16
C LYS A 125 -17.83 -16.23 -4.00
N LYS A 126 -17.43 -17.04 -3.01
CA LYS A 126 -16.55 -16.61 -1.92
C LYS A 126 -15.12 -16.42 -2.43
N LEU A 127 -14.37 -15.49 -1.82
CA LEU A 127 -12.95 -15.35 -2.06
C LEU A 127 -12.21 -16.68 -1.80
N ASN A 128 -11.37 -17.09 -2.74
CA ASN A 128 -10.55 -18.28 -2.56
C ASN A 128 -9.30 -17.95 -1.75
N TYR A 129 -9.37 -18.10 -0.45
CA TYR A 129 -8.27 -17.80 0.49
C TYR A 129 -7.02 -18.65 0.23
N THR A 130 -7.17 -19.88 -0.26
CA THR A 130 -6.02 -20.74 -0.59
C THR A 130 -5.23 -20.16 -1.75
N LYS A 131 -5.91 -19.69 -2.80
CA LYS A 131 -5.26 -19.00 -3.92
C LYS A 131 -4.64 -17.68 -3.50
N TYR A 132 -5.35 -16.88 -2.69
CA TYR A 132 -4.81 -15.65 -2.12
C TYR A 132 -3.52 -15.89 -1.33
N LYS A 133 -3.55 -16.86 -0.40
CA LYS A 133 -2.36 -17.24 0.38
C LYS A 133 -1.19 -17.71 -0.50
N LYS A 134 -1.47 -18.46 -1.57
CA LYS A 134 -0.45 -18.90 -2.53
C LYS A 134 0.17 -17.71 -3.26
N SER A 135 -0.63 -16.73 -3.66
CA SER A 135 -0.13 -15.51 -4.33
C SER A 135 0.85 -14.73 -3.45
N ILE A 136 0.58 -14.61 -2.14
CA ILE A 136 1.49 -13.92 -1.21
C ILE A 136 2.83 -14.65 -1.07
N LYS A 137 2.83 -15.99 -1.09
CA LYS A 137 4.08 -16.77 -0.94
C LYS A 137 5.00 -16.71 -2.16
N ASN A 138 4.52 -16.22 -3.28
CA ASN A 138 5.27 -16.14 -4.54
C ASN A 138 5.92 -14.75 -4.74
N VAL A 139 5.74 -13.83 -3.81
CA VAL A 139 6.32 -12.48 -3.75
C VAL A 139 7.28 -12.39 -2.56
#